data_0ebecc899a626ca51c561616abcd5083
#
_entry.id   0ebecc899a626ca51c561616abcd5083
#
_cell.length_a   1.000
_cell.length_b   1.000
_cell.length_c   1.000
_cell.angle_alpha   90.00
_cell.angle_beta   90.00
_cell.angle_gamma   90.00
#
_symmetry.space_group_name_H-M   'P 1'
#
loop_
_entity.id
_entity.type
_entity.pdbx_description
1 polymer ?
#
loop_
_entity_poly.entity_id
_entity_poly.type
_entity_poly.pdbx_seq_one_letter_code
_entity_poly.pdbx_strand_id
1 'polypeptide(L)'
;TYVAVLKDYGRDVTIPRPEGYDPALFACCCINPLCVSPKEPDRMWPREKMITYGKLPGGKYMINWPIEGNDYYVNMIDMDAAERAEAVRRAKNHTLCFVHFLQTELGFRTLGLADDEFPTGDRLPFYPYHRESRRIHGLVRFTLNDITDPYANTLYRTAIGVGDYPIDQHHTRYPEWSSLPNLYFHPVPSYGVPLGVMLPASQPGLIVAEKSISVTNLVNGSTRLQPVVLQIGQAAGALAALAAADGCEPSEVPVRRVQEVILDDGGYLLPYLDMPSTDPRFKAMQRIGVTGILRGRGANVGWSNQTWF
;
A
#
# COMPACT_ATOMS: atom_id res chain seq x y z
N THR A 1 2.38 0.66 11.52
CA THR A 1 1.87 1.99 11.89
C THR A 1 0.46 1.88 12.44
N TYR A 2 0.18 2.48 13.61
CA TYR A 2 -1.19 2.80 13.98
C TYR A 2 -1.56 4.14 13.36
N VAL A 3 -2.52 4.12 12.44
CA VAL A 3 -3.08 5.32 11.84
C VAL A 3 -3.95 6.02 12.87
N ALA A 4 -3.70 7.31 13.12
CA ALA A 4 -4.61 8.11 13.92
C ALA A 4 -5.57 8.87 12.99
N VAL A 5 -6.83 8.95 13.37
CA VAL A 5 -7.77 9.88 12.73
C VAL A 5 -8.06 10.99 13.74
N LEU A 6 -7.70 12.21 13.36
CA LEU A 6 -7.93 13.40 14.18
C LEU A 6 -9.18 14.12 13.70
N LYS A 7 -9.83 14.82 14.65
CA LYS A 7 -11.00 15.67 14.41
C LYS A 7 -10.74 17.02 15.08
N ASP A 8 -11.20 18.10 14.46
CA ASP A 8 -11.15 19.41 15.07
C ASP A 8 -12.31 19.60 16.05
N TYR A 9 -11.99 19.80 17.31
CA TYR A 9 -12.96 20.00 18.39
C TYR A 9 -13.26 21.47 18.68
N GLY A 10 -12.58 22.41 18.00
CA GLY A 10 -12.73 23.86 18.24
C GLY A 10 -12.33 24.34 19.64
N ARG A 11 -11.73 23.46 20.44
CA ARG A 11 -11.23 23.73 21.81
C ARG A 11 -9.96 22.94 22.06
N ASP A 12 -9.19 23.32 23.06
CA ASP A 12 -8.00 22.56 23.46
C ASP A 12 -8.39 21.15 23.93
N VAL A 13 -7.86 20.15 23.23
CA VAL A 13 -8.03 18.71 23.49
C VAL A 13 -6.68 18.02 23.58
N THR A 14 -5.66 18.77 23.99
CA THR A 14 -4.29 18.24 24.14
C THR A 14 -4.30 17.04 25.08
N ILE A 15 -3.81 15.91 24.58
CA ILE A 15 -3.72 14.67 25.40
C ILE A 15 -2.58 14.80 26.42
N PRO A 16 -2.67 14.11 27.56
CA PRO A 16 -1.56 14.02 28.50
C PRO A 16 -0.28 13.55 27.83
N ARG A 17 0.88 13.96 28.36
CA ARG A 17 2.18 13.53 27.85
C ARG A 17 2.29 11.99 27.92
N PRO A 18 2.46 11.28 26.77
CA PRO A 18 2.58 9.84 26.78
C PRO A 18 3.91 9.37 27.39
N GLU A 19 3.93 8.10 27.79
CA GLU A 19 5.12 7.44 28.33
C GLU A 19 6.29 7.50 27.32
N GLY A 20 7.50 7.90 27.82
CA GLY A 20 8.70 7.95 26.99
C GLY A 20 8.66 9.00 25.86
N TYR A 21 7.76 9.98 25.92
CA TYR A 21 7.70 11.04 24.92
C TYR A 21 9.00 11.82 24.83
N ASP A 22 9.57 11.84 23.63
CA ASP A 22 10.74 12.62 23.26
C ASP A 22 10.44 13.42 21.98
N PRO A 23 10.35 14.76 22.04
CA PRO A 23 10.06 15.59 20.87
C PRO A 23 11.14 15.50 19.78
N ALA A 24 12.38 15.14 20.12
CA ALA A 24 13.46 15.02 19.16
C ALA A 24 13.20 13.94 18.09
N LEU A 25 12.41 12.90 18.45
CA LEU A 25 12.04 11.83 17.53
C LEU A 25 11.15 12.30 16.36
N PHE A 26 10.47 13.44 16.53
CA PHE A 26 9.49 13.99 15.60
C PHE A 26 9.87 15.35 15.05
N ALA A 27 11.01 15.90 15.50
CA ALA A 27 11.42 17.28 15.21
C ALA A 27 11.43 17.58 13.70
N CYS A 28 11.86 16.65 12.86
CA CYS A 28 11.93 16.83 11.42
C CYS A 28 10.77 16.15 10.64
N CYS A 29 9.61 15.98 11.27
CA CYS A 29 8.44 15.48 10.55
C CYS A 29 7.89 16.46 9.49
N CYS A 30 8.19 17.75 9.62
CA CYS A 30 7.81 18.80 8.70
C CYS A 30 8.74 20.02 8.88
N ILE A 31 8.57 21.02 8.05
CA ILE A 31 9.28 22.30 8.20
C ILE A 31 8.79 23.01 9.46
N ASN A 32 9.66 23.11 10.47
CA ASN A 32 9.40 23.81 11.72
C ASN A 32 10.73 24.17 12.42
N PRO A 33 10.72 25.08 13.43
CA PRO A 33 11.95 25.54 14.07
C PRO A 33 12.74 24.48 14.86
N LEU A 34 12.14 23.35 15.20
CA LEU A 34 12.81 22.28 15.96
C LEU A 34 13.65 21.40 15.06
N CYS A 35 13.40 21.41 13.75
CA CYS A 35 14.14 20.61 12.79
C CYS A 35 15.47 21.27 12.41
N VAL A 36 16.57 20.74 12.92
CA VAL A 36 17.92 21.25 12.63
C VAL A 36 18.69 20.37 11.64
N SER A 37 18.34 19.10 11.51
CA SER A 37 19.05 18.14 10.65
C SER A 37 18.10 17.06 10.12
N PRO A 38 17.31 17.35 9.08
CA PRO A 38 16.40 16.37 8.51
C PRO A 38 17.15 15.21 7.85
N LYS A 39 16.68 13.98 8.06
CA LYS A 39 17.21 12.78 7.37
C LYS A 39 16.93 12.80 5.88
N GLU A 40 15.86 13.45 5.48
CA GLU A 40 15.38 13.54 4.09
C GLU A 40 15.07 14.98 3.73
N PRO A 41 16.12 15.85 3.52
CA PRO A 41 15.95 17.28 3.32
C PRO A 41 15.09 17.63 2.11
N ASP A 42 15.18 16.84 1.04
CA ASP A 42 14.39 17.05 -0.20
C ASP A 42 12.90 16.72 -0.05
N ARG A 43 12.49 16.18 1.12
CA ARG A 43 11.13 15.74 1.40
C ARG A 43 10.47 16.51 2.54
N MET A 44 11.00 17.66 2.88
CA MET A 44 10.43 18.49 3.93
C MET A 44 9.17 19.21 3.43
N TRP A 45 8.07 18.96 4.09
CA TRP A 45 6.77 19.53 3.76
C TRP A 45 6.37 20.61 4.77
N PRO A 46 5.60 21.63 4.35
CA PRO A 46 5.00 22.56 5.30
C PRO A 46 4.13 21.86 6.32
N ARG A 47 4.10 22.41 7.53
CA ARG A 47 3.32 21.91 8.67
C ARG A 47 1.84 21.66 8.33
N GLU A 48 1.23 22.61 7.64
CA GLU A 48 -0.18 22.54 7.22
C GLU A 48 -0.40 21.43 6.20
N LYS A 49 0.53 21.24 5.29
CA LYS A 49 0.45 20.18 4.27
C LYS A 49 0.52 18.80 4.90
N MET A 50 1.31 18.61 5.94
CA MET A 50 1.39 17.36 6.68
C MET A 50 0.04 16.95 7.26
N ILE A 51 -0.75 17.90 7.78
CA ILE A 51 -2.10 17.63 8.30
C ILE A 51 -3.12 17.46 7.16
N THR A 52 -3.12 18.39 6.18
CA THR A 52 -4.14 18.40 5.12
C THR A 52 -3.96 17.29 4.09
N TYR A 53 -2.78 16.69 4.03
CA TYR A 53 -2.54 15.48 3.23
C TYR A 53 -3.58 14.38 3.47
N GLY A 54 -3.91 14.12 4.73
CA GLY A 54 -4.85 13.09 5.15
C GLY A 54 -6.29 13.58 5.37
N LYS A 55 -6.70 14.67 4.73
CA LYS A 55 -8.06 15.21 4.90
C LYS A 55 -9.13 14.21 4.48
N LEU A 56 -10.05 13.94 5.38
CA LEU A 56 -11.19 13.04 5.22
C LEU A 56 -12.51 13.85 5.23
N PRO A 57 -13.62 13.26 4.76
CA PRO A 57 -14.95 13.83 4.97
C PRO A 57 -15.25 14.09 6.46
N GLY A 58 -16.17 15.03 6.73
CA GLY A 58 -16.60 15.33 8.09
C GLY A 58 -15.60 16.09 8.96
N GLY A 59 -14.63 16.78 8.35
CA GLY A 59 -13.65 17.59 9.10
C GLY A 59 -12.61 16.76 9.86
N LYS A 60 -12.35 15.56 9.39
CA LYS A 60 -11.36 14.65 9.97
C LYS A 60 -10.06 14.66 9.17
N TYR A 61 -8.98 14.19 9.80
CA TYR A 61 -7.64 14.13 9.22
C TYR A 61 -6.98 12.79 9.61
N MET A 62 -6.66 11.99 8.60
CA MET A 62 -5.89 10.75 8.79
C MET A 62 -4.41 11.07 8.94
N ILE A 63 -3.79 10.60 10.00
CA ILE A 63 -2.38 10.74 10.27
C ILE A 63 -1.68 9.41 10.03
N ASN A 64 -1.00 9.34 8.90
CA ASN A 64 -0.15 8.23 8.48
C ASN A 64 1.14 8.84 7.91
N TRP A 65 2.00 9.35 8.81
CA TRP A 65 3.13 10.17 8.40
C TRP A 65 4.46 9.40 8.54
N PRO A 66 5.14 9.09 7.41
CA PRO A 66 6.36 8.28 7.45
C PRO A 66 7.61 9.07 7.83
N ILE A 67 7.65 10.39 7.53
CA ILE A 67 8.83 11.24 7.75
C ILE A 67 8.88 11.64 9.22
N GLU A 68 9.69 10.95 10.01
CA GLU A 68 9.83 11.19 11.46
C GLU A 68 8.48 11.40 12.19
N GLY A 69 7.43 10.73 11.72
CA GLY A 69 6.08 10.80 12.27
C GLY A 69 5.66 9.51 12.99
N ASN A 70 4.39 9.14 12.85
CA ASN A 70 3.83 7.96 13.52
C ASN A 70 4.13 6.61 12.84
N ASP A 71 4.99 6.60 11.83
CA ASP A 71 5.47 5.33 11.28
C ASP A 71 6.36 4.60 12.30
N TYR A 72 6.07 3.32 12.53
CA TYR A 72 6.74 2.52 13.55
C TYR A 72 7.21 1.20 12.97
N TYR A 73 8.52 0.98 12.96
CA TYR A 73 9.11 -0.27 12.53
C TYR A 73 9.05 -1.32 13.63
N VAL A 74 8.48 -2.46 13.33
CA VAL A 74 8.53 -3.66 14.17
C VAL A 74 8.31 -4.91 13.31
N ASN A 75 9.15 -5.91 13.47
CA ASN A 75 8.94 -7.23 12.88
C ASN A 75 8.17 -8.11 13.86
N MET A 76 6.88 -8.35 13.59
CA MET A 76 6.01 -9.17 14.44
C MET A 76 5.80 -10.59 13.91
N ILE A 77 6.50 -10.99 12.86
CA ILE A 77 6.20 -12.24 12.12
C ILE A 77 6.36 -13.47 13.01
N ASP A 78 7.45 -13.53 13.78
CA ASP A 78 7.79 -14.70 14.59
C ASP A 78 7.55 -14.50 16.10
N MET A 79 6.94 -13.38 16.49
CA MET A 79 6.57 -13.08 17.88
C MET A 79 5.43 -13.99 18.36
N ASP A 80 5.47 -14.36 19.63
CA ASP A 80 4.35 -14.96 20.33
C ASP A 80 3.23 -13.97 20.64
N ALA A 81 2.16 -14.41 21.30
CA ALA A 81 1.01 -13.57 21.59
C ALA A 81 1.34 -12.43 22.57
N ALA A 82 2.17 -12.68 23.58
CA ALA A 82 2.57 -11.70 24.58
C ALA A 82 3.50 -10.64 23.97
N GLU A 83 4.47 -11.09 23.18
CA GLU A 83 5.40 -10.22 22.46
C GLU A 83 4.65 -9.31 21.46
N ARG A 84 3.66 -9.86 20.75
CA ARG A 84 2.81 -9.08 19.84
C ARG A 84 1.98 -8.04 20.60
N ALA A 85 1.40 -8.41 21.73
CA ALA A 85 0.61 -7.49 22.55
C ALA A 85 1.48 -6.30 23.01
N GLU A 86 2.70 -6.56 23.45
CA GLU A 86 3.63 -5.52 23.86
C GLU A 86 4.11 -4.66 22.66
N ALA A 87 4.40 -5.28 21.51
CA ALA A 87 4.75 -4.54 20.29
C ALA A 87 3.61 -3.62 19.83
N VAL A 88 2.37 -4.08 19.91
CA VAL A 88 1.16 -3.29 19.63
C VAL A 88 1.02 -2.13 20.61
N ARG A 89 1.21 -2.36 21.92
CA ARG A 89 1.18 -1.32 22.95
C ARG A 89 2.19 -0.20 22.64
N ARG A 90 3.43 -0.58 22.34
CA ARG A 90 4.49 0.38 21.98
C ARG A 90 4.17 1.15 20.70
N ALA A 91 3.64 0.47 19.67
CA ALA A 91 3.27 1.13 18.42
C ALA A 91 2.12 2.13 18.60
N LYS A 92 1.13 1.80 19.43
CA LYS A 92 0.06 2.73 19.82
C LYS A 92 0.62 3.93 20.57
N ASN A 93 1.48 3.68 21.55
CA ASN A 93 2.12 4.74 22.34
C ASN A 93 2.95 5.67 21.44
N HIS A 94 3.69 5.14 20.47
CA HIS A 94 4.45 5.95 19.50
C HIS A 94 3.52 6.88 18.71
N THR A 95 2.36 6.39 18.26
CA THR A 95 1.36 7.23 17.58
C THR A 95 0.81 8.31 18.53
N LEU A 96 0.54 7.98 19.78
CA LEU A 96 0.10 8.96 20.78
C LEU A 96 1.19 10.03 21.07
N CYS A 97 2.46 9.61 21.11
CA CYS A 97 3.58 10.56 21.22
C CYS A 97 3.59 11.54 20.04
N PHE A 98 3.35 11.05 18.82
CA PHE A 98 3.26 11.93 17.65
C PHE A 98 2.05 12.85 17.70
N VAL A 99 0.89 12.37 18.13
CA VAL A 99 -0.31 13.23 18.32
C VAL A 99 -0.03 14.31 19.37
N HIS A 100 0.62 13.96 20.48
CA HIS A 100 1.02 14.94 21.50
C HIS A 100 1.98 15.98 20.94
N PHE A 101 2.97 15.56 20.13
CA PHE A 101 3.90 16.46 19.43
C PHE A 101 3.15 17.43 18.49
N LEU A 102 2.20 16.95 17.71
CA LEU A 102 1.37 17.80 16.85
C LEU A 102 0.64 18.88 17.66
N GLN A 103 0.12 18.50 18.83
CA GLN A 103 -0.64 19.41 19.68
C GLN A 103 0.23 20.42 20.41
N THR A 104 1.37 19.98 20.97
CA THR A 104 2.20 20.82 21.86
C THR A 104 3.26 21.61 21.10
N GLU A 105 4.02 20.96 20.22
CA GLU A 105 5.15 21.58 19.52
C GLU A 105 4.70 22.27 18.22
N LEU A 106 3.76 21.67 17.49
CA LEU A 106 3.27 22.27 16.25
C LEU A 106 2.00 23.12 16.41
N GLY A 107 1.41 23.14 17.63
CA GLY A 107 0.31 24.03 17.98
C GLY A 107 -1.07 23.59 17.50
N PHE A 108 -1.27 22.35 17.03
CA PHE A 108 -2.57 21.81 16.62
C PHE A 108 -3.41 21.34 17.82
N ARG A 109 -3.56 22.18 18.84
CA ARG A 109 -4.20 21.85 20.12
C ARG A 109 -5.67 21.44 20.02
N THR A 110 -6.36 21.90 18.98
CA THR A 110 -7.78 21.58 18.75
C THR A 110 -8.00 20.26 18.03
N LEU A 111 -6.94 19.69 17.46
CA LEU A 111 -6.99 18.39 16.78
C LEU A 111 -6.76 17.27 17.79
N GLY A 112 -7.77 16.43 18.02
CA GLY A 112 -7.69 15.27 18.90
C GLY A 112 -8.14 13.98 18.22
N LEU A 113 -7.87 12.82 18.81
CA LEU A 113 -8.36 11.54 18.31
C LEU A 113 -9.89 11.59 18.13
N ALA A 114 -10.37 11.29 16.94
CA ALA A 114 -11.79 11.27 16.62
C ALA A 114 -12.52 10.25 17.50
N ASP A 115 -13.62 10.69 18.12
CA ASP A 115 -14.41 9.87 19.03
C ASP A 115 -15.48 9.04 18.34
N ASP A 116 -15.63 9.25 17.04
CA ASP A 116 -16.64 8.64 16.17
C ASP A 116 -16.04 7.87 14.97
N GLU A 117 -14.75 7.50 15.03
CA GLU A 117 -14.08 6.79 13.94
C GLU A 117 -13.90 5.29 14.24
N PHE A 118 -13.31 4.97 15.39
CA PHE A 118 -13.02 3.58 15.78
C PHE A 118 -13.81 3.19 17.03
N PRO A 119 -14.47 2.02 17.04
CA PRO A 119 -15.25 1.55 18.18
C PRO A 119 -14.33 0.95 19.28
N THR A 120 -13.25 1.64 19.63
CA THR A 120 -12.23 1.23 20.60
C THR A 120 -12.13 2.26 21.71
N GLY A 121 -11.84 1.82 22.93
CA GLY A 121 -11.73 2.73 24.07
C GLY A 121 -10.57 3.74 23.96
N ASP A 122 -9.53 3.40 23.20
CA ASP A 122 -8.37 4.25 22.94
C ASP A 122 -8.49 5.09 21.65
N ARG A 123 -9.59 4.96 20.93
CA ARG A 123 -9.87 5.66 19.66
C ARG A 123 -8.83 5.43 18.56
N LEU A 124 -8.13 4.30 18.61
CA LEU A 124 -7.21 3.82 17.60
C LEU A 124 -7.78 2.55 16.95
N PRO A 125 -7.39 2.21 15.70
CA PRO A 125 -7.88 1.02 15.04
C PRO A 125 -7.53 -0.26 15.83
N PHE A 126 -8.33 -1.33 15.67
CA PHE A 126 -8.06 -2.64 16.29
C PHE A 126 -6.68 -3.18 15.89
N TYR A 127 -6.31 -2.99 14.62
CA TYR A 127 -5.06 -3.49 14.05
C TYR A 127 -4.25 -2.35 13.45
N PRO A 128 -2.91 -2.43 13.53
CA PRO A 128 -2.05 -1.50 12.83
C PRO A 128 -2.11 -1.73 11.32
N TYR A 129 -1.80 -0.72 10.54
CA TYR A 129 -1.53 -0.88 9.11
C TYR A 129 -0.17 -1.61 8.94
N HIS A 130 -0.24 -2.82 8.41
CA HIS A 130 0.93 -3.61 8.01
C HIS A 130 1.22 -3.39 6.54
N ARG A 131 2.44 -2.98 6.21
CA ARG A 131 2.88 -2.82 4.81
C ARG A 131 3.37 -4.13 4.23
N GLU A 132 3.93 -4.98 5.08
CA GLU A 132 4.57 -6.23 4.70
C GLU A 132 4.18 -7.36 5.63
N SER A 133 4.20 -8.58 5.07
CA SER A 133 3.98 -9.82 5.79
C SER A 133 4.79 -10.94 5.14
N ARG A 134 4.56 -12.18 5.54
CA ARG A 134 5.06 -13.35 4.82
C ARG A 134 4.45 -13.37 3.42
N ARG A 135 5.28 -13.70 2.43
CA ARG A 135 4.87 -13.85 1.04
C ARG A 135 5.07 -15.30 0.63
N ILE A 136 4.16 -15.82 -0.18
CA ILE A 136 4.27 -17.18 -0.70
C ILE A 136 5.37 -17.31 -1.75
N HIS A 137 5.81 -18.54 -1.99
CA HIS A 137 6.48 -18.92 -3.22
C HIS A 137 5.41 -19.36 -4.22
N GLY A 138 5.06 -18.47 -5.14
CA GLY A 138 4.02 -18.71 -6.15
C GLY A 138 4.56 -19.34 -7.43
N LEU A 139 3.65 -19.71 -8.33
CA LEU A 139 3.98 -20.15 -9.68
C LEU A 139 4.74 -19.08 -10.47
N VAL A 140 4.49 -17.81 -10.15
CA VAL A 140 5.26 -16.65 -10.61
C VAL A 140 5.79 -15.91 -9.39
N ARG A 141 7.07 -15.56 -9.39
CA ARG A 141 7.66 -14.60 -8.48
C ARG A 141 7.85 -13.28 -9.22
N PHE A 142 7.04 -12.29 -8.90
CA PHE A 142 7.04 -11.00 -9.58
C PHE A 142 8.12 -10.10 -9.01
N THR A 143 9.01 -9.61 -9.87
CA THR A 143 10.24 -8.92 -9.49
C THR A 143 10.28 -7.49 -10.06
N LEU A 144 11.24 -6.69 -9.59
CA LEU A 144 11.43 -5.34 -10.12
C LEU A 144 11.71 -5.35 -11.63
N ASN A 145 12.47 -6.33 -12.13
CA ASN A 145 12.75 -6.46 -13.55
C ASN A 145 11.48 -6.64 -14.40
N ASP A 146 10.45 -7.26 -13.83
CA ASP A 146 9.20 -7.50 -14.53
C ASP A 146 8.33 -6.24 -14.64
N ILE A 147 8.49 -5.29 -13.72
CA ILE A 147 7.69 -4.05 -13.70
C ILE A 147 8.42 -2.83 -14.26
N THR A 148 9.75 -2.87 -14.37
CA THR A 148 10.52 -1.79 -15.03
C THR A 148 10.36 -1.80 -16.54
N ASP A 149 10.16 -2.98 -17.13
CA ASP A 149 9.76 -3.15 -18.53
C ASP A 149 8.64 -4.19 -18.63
N PRO A 150 7.39 -3.79 -18.31
CA PRO A 150 6.29 -4.72 -18.13
C PRO A 150 5.87 -5.48 -19.39
N TYR A 151 6.33 -5.06 -20.57
CA TYR A 151 6.03 -5.73 -21.84
C TYR A 151 7.23 -6.47 -22.45
N ALA A 152 8.40 -6.49 -21.79
CA ALA A 152 9.57 -7.24 -22.24
C ALA A 152 9.40 -8.76 -22.12
N ASN A 153 8.57 -9.21 -21.18
CA ASN A 153 8.25 -10.63 -20.96
C ASN A 153 6.77 -10.93 -21.27
N THR A 154 6.29 -12.13 -20.96
CA THR A 154 4.90 -12.55 -21.25
C THR A 154 3.98 -12.51 -20.04
N LEU A 155 4.43 -12.06 -18.88
CA LEU A 155 3.64 -12.10 -17.62
C LEU A 155 2.39 -11.23 -17.70
N TYR A 156 2.45 -10.07 -18.38
CA TYR A 156 1.28 -9.20 -18.60
C TYR A 156 0.12 -9.92 -19.31
N ARG A 157 0.40 -11.01 -20.05
CA ARG A 157 -0.64 -11.80 -20.72
C ARG A 157 -1.54 -12.54 -19.73
N THR A 158 -1.08 -12.74 -18.51
CA THR A 158 -1.83 -13.37 -17.43
C THR A 158 -2.32 -12.35 -16.39
N ALA A 159 -2.32 -11.07 -16.74
CA ALA A 159 -2.71 -10.00 -15.84
C ALA A 159 -4.16 -10.13 -15.36
N ILE A 160 -4.36 -9.84 -14.07
CA ILE A 160 -5.65 -9.90 -13.36
C ILE A 160 -6.01 -8.60 -12.65
N GLY A 161 -5.21 -7.58 -12.85
CA GLY A 161 -5.36 -6.25 -12.29
C GLY A 161 -4.16 -5.40 -12.65
N VAL A 162 -4.20 -4.13 -12.31
CA VAL A 162 -3.17 -3.15 -12.68
C VAL A 162 -2.53 -2.52 -11.45
N GLY A 163 -1.21 -2.31 -11.52
CA GLY A 163 -0.46 -1.51 -10.58
C GLY A 163 0.04 -0.23 -11.24
N ASP A 164 -0.05 0.86 -10.52
CA ASP A 164 0.37 2.19 -10.96
C ASP A 164 0.89 3.00 -9.78
N TYR A 165 2.04 2.61 -9.27
CA TYR A 165 2.67 3.32 -8.15
C TYR A 165 4.18 3.08 -8.15
N PRO A 166 5.00 4.09 -7.85
CA PRO A 166 6.43 3.91 -7.70
C PRO A 166 6.76 2.95 -6.54
N ILE A 167 7.99 2.48 -6.49
CA ILE A 167 8.47 1.65 -5.38
C ILE A 167 8.51 2.50 -4.11
N ASP A 168 7.61 2.23 -3.18
CA ASP A 168 7.51 2.95 -1.91
C ASP A 168 7.94 2.06 -0.76
N GLN A 169 9.15 2.28 -0.25
CA GLN A 169 9.75 1.58 0.87
C GLN A 169 9.94 2.52 2.06
N HIS A 170 9.49 2.09 3.25
CA HIS A 170 9.64 2.85 4.50
C HIS A 170 10.86 2.38 5.28
N HIS A 171 11.99 2.24 4.62
CA HIS A 171 13.19 1.62 5.19
C HIS A 171 13.97 2.53 6.15
N THR A 172 13.71 3.84 6.21
CA THR A 172 14.39 4.76 7.13
C THR A 172 14.16 4.44 8.62
N ARG A 173 13.15 3.63 8.92
CA ARG A 173 12.89 3.10 10.29
C ARG A 173 13.49 1.71 10.52
N TYR A 174 14.01 1.07 9.49
CA TYR A 174 14.72 -0.20 9.61
C TYR A 174 16.12 0.05 10.16
N PRO A 175 16.61 -0.71 11.15
CA PRO A 175 17.91 -0.43 11.80
C PRO A 175 19.10 -0.36 10.84
N GLU A 176 19.12 -1.24 9.83
CA GLU A 176 20.20 -1.30 8.84
C GLU A 176 19.86 -0.58 7.53
N TRP A 177 18.93 0.39 7.57
CA TRP A 177 18.46 1.08 6.38
C TRP A 177 19.58 1.70 5.51
N SER A 178 20.67 2.14 6.11
CA SER A 178 21.79 2.75 5.40
C SER A 178 22.57 1.77 4.51
N SER A 179 22.40 0.47 4.73
CA SER A 179 22.99 -0.58 3.89
C SER A 179 22.13 -0.95 2.68
N LEU A 180 20.89 -0.45 2.63
CA LEU A 180 19.94 -0.76 1.57
C LEU A 180 20.05 0.27 0.42
N PRO A 181 19.83 -0.14 -0.84
CA PRO A 181 19.73 0.81 -1.94
C PRO A 181 18.58 1.79 -1.68
N ASN A 182 18.83 3.07 -1.89
CA ASN A 182 17.78 4.08 -1.83
C ASN A 182 16.93 4.05 -3.11
N LEU A 183 15.88 3.22 -3.09
CA LEU A 183 14.87 3.12 -4.15
C LEU A 183 13.56 3.80 -3.77
N TYR A 184 13.63 4.74 -2.83
CA TYR A 184 12.46 5.47 -2.37
C TYR A 184 11.77 6.22 -3.51
N PHE A 185 10.49 5.92 -3.71
CA PHE A 185 9.70 6.37 -4.85
C PHE A 185 10.40 6.17 -6.20
N HIS A 186 11.18 5.08 -6.33
CA HIS A 186 11.77 4.72 -7.61
C HIS A 186 10.65 4.51 -8.64
N PRO A 187 10.64 5.32 -9.73
CA PRO A 187 9.56 5.28 -10.71
C PRO A 187 9.58 3.98 -11.51
N VAL A 188 8.41 3.44 -11.74
CA VAL A 188 8.19 2.27 -12.62
C VAL A 188 6.99 2.56 -13.52
N PRO A 189 6.93 2.02 -14.75
CA PRO A 189 5.73 2.09 -15.56
C PRO A 189 4.54 1.42 -14.88
N SER A 190 3.32 1.77 -15.28
CA SER A 190 2.13 0.99 -14.91
C SER A 190 2.23 -0.42 -15.50
N TYR A 191 1.79 -1.41 -14.76
CA TYR A 191 1.97 -2.83 -15.11
C TYR A 191 0.73 -3.66 -14.81
N GLY A 192 0.62 -4.82 -15.47
CA GLY A 192 -0.37 -5.83 -15.14
C GLY A 192 0.16 -6.81 -14.09
N VAL A 193 -0.62 -7.13 -13.07
CA VAL A 193 -0.30 -8.11 -12.04
C VAL A 193 -0.62 -9.51 -12.54
N PRO A 194 0.35 -10.43 -12.67
CA PRO A 194 0.10 -11.76 -13.24
C PRO A 194 -0.63 -12.68 -12.25
N LEU A 195 -1.57 -13.49 -12.72
CA LEU A 195 -2.37 -14.44 -11.91
C LEU A 195 -1.51 -15.39 -11.08
N GLY A 196 -0.40 -15.87 -11.63
CA GLY A 196 0.45 -16.85 -10.97
C GLY A 196 1.11 -16.39 -9.66
N VAL A 197 1.04 -15.09 -9.33
CA VAL A 197 1.52 -14.58 -8.03
C VAL A 197 0.62 -14.99 -6.86
N MET A 198 -0.63 -15.35 -7.13
CA MET A 198 -1.62 -15.76 -6.14
C MET A 198 -1.61 -17.26 -5.87
N LEU A 199 -0.98 -18.06 -6.72
CA LEU A 199 -1.00 -19.51 -6.70
C LEU A 199 0.28 -20.06 -6.10
N PRO A 200 0.24 -20.72 -4.91
CA PRO A 200 1.41 -21.35 -4.33
C PRO A 200 1.96 -22.47 -5.23
N ALA A 201 3.29 -22.52 -5.37
CA ALA A 201 3.95 -23.54 -6.19
C ALA A 201 3.88 -24.96 -5.60
N SER A 202 3.72 -25.07 -4.27
CA SER A 202 3.79 -26.36 -3.56
C SER A 202 2.53 -26.71 -2.77
N GLN A 203 1.50 -25.86 -2.77
CA GLN A 203 0.29 -26.08 -1.99
C GLN A 203 -0.94 -25.99 -2.89
N PRO A 204 -1.50 -27.13 -3.35
CA PRO A 204 -2.72 -27.12 -4.14
C PRO A 204 -3.93 -26.67 -3.30
N GLY A 205 -5.01 -26.26 -3.96
CA GLY A 205 -6.25 -25.84 -3.33
C GLY A 205 -6.19 -24.48 -2.61
N LEU A 206 -5.07 -23.77 -2.65
CA LEU A 206 -4.89 -22.50 -1.96
C LEU A 206 -4.73 -21.35 -2.96
N ILE A 207 -5.47 -20.28 -2.73
CA ILE A 207 -5.31 -18.98 -3.40
C ILE A 207 -4.89 -17.96 -2.34
N VAL A 208 -3.81 -17.23 -2.61
CA VAL A 208 -3.33 -16.17 -1.71
C VAL A 208 -3.53 -14.81 -2.35
N ALA A 209 -4.15 -13.93 -1.61
CA ALA A 209 -4.42 -12.57 -2.05
C ALA A 209 -3.68 -11.53 -1.20
N GLU A 210 -3.92 -10.27 -1.47
CA GLU A 210 -3.47 -9.10 -0.74
C GLU A 210 -1.93 -8.98 -0.77
N LYS A 211 -1.30 -8.62 0.36
CA LYS A 211 0.16 -8.36 0.47
C LYS A 211 1.02 -9.64 0.57
N SER A 212 0.36 -10.81 0.68
CA SER A 212 1.05 -12.09 0.84
C SER A 212 1.29 -12.83 -0.48
N ILE A 213 0.94 -12.23 -1.60
CA ILE A 213 1.23 -12.76 -2.95
C ILE A 213 2.73 -12.90 -3.20
N SER A 214 3.09 -13.67 -4.22
CA SER A 214 4.49 -13.98 -4.59
C SER A 214 5.16 -12.82 -5.32
N VAL A 215 5.61 -11.82 -4.56
CA VAL A 215 6.36 -10.68 -5.07
C VAL A 215 7.65 -10.47 -4.26
N THR A 216 8.64 -9.79 -4.84
CA THR A 216 9.81 -9.35 -4.08
C THR A 216 9.43 -8.22 -3.11
N ASN A 217 10.29 -7.95 -2.13
CA ASN A 217 10.12 -6.83 -1.20
C ASN A 217 9.95 -5.50 -1.96
N LEU A 218 10.76 -5.25 -2.98
CA LEU A 218 10.69 -4.02 -3.78
C LEU A 218 9.33 -3.89 -4.48
N VAL A 219 8.87 -4.94 -5.16
CA VAL A 219 7.58 -4.92 -5.86
C VAL A 219 6.41 -4.82 -4.90
N ASN A 220 6.52 -5.38 -3.68
CA ASN A 220 5.51 -5.17 -2.66
C ASN A 220 5.33 -3.67 -2.34
N GLY A 221 6.36 -2.86 -2.43
CA GLY A 221 6.27 -1.39 -2.27
C GLY A 221 5.25 -0.73 -3.21
N SER A 222 4.98 -1.34 -4.37
CA SER A 222 3.97 -0.89 -5.34
C SER A 222 2.67 -1.70 -5.23
N THR A 223 2.73 -3.03 -5.17
CA THR A 223 1.53 -3.90 -5.20
C THR A 223 0.70 -3.87 -3.92
N ARG A 224 1.26 -3.41 -2.78
CA ARG A 224 0.56 -3.31 -1.50
C ARG A 224 -0.46 -2.16 -1.41
N LEU A 225 -0.52 -1.30 -2.42
CA LEU A 225 -1.46 -0.17 -2.45
C LEU A 225 -2.90 -0.66 -2.53
N GLN A 226 -3.80 0.02 -1.82
CA GLN A 226 -5.20 -0.39 -1.68
C GLN A 226 -5.90 -0.69 -3.02
N PRO A 227 -5.77 0.15 -4.08
CA PRO A 227 -6.40 -0.16 -5.36
C PRO A 227 -5.92 -1.47 -5.98
N VAL A 228 -4.64 -1.80 -5.84
CA VAL A 228 -4.07 -3.06 -6.36
C VAL A 228 -4.56 -4.25 -5.52
N VAL A 229 -4.57 -4.09 -4.20
CA VAL A 229 -5.04 -5.13 -3.25
C VAL A 229 -6.50 -5.48 -3.51
N LEU A 230 -7.37 -4.51 -3.78
CA LEU A 230 -8.77 -4.73 -4.11
C LEU A 230 -8.94 -5.52 -5.41
N GLN A 231 -8.17 -5.19 -6.44
CA GLN A 231 -8.19 -5.93 -7.72
C GLN A 231 -7.69 -7.36 -7.55
N ILE A 232 -6.64 -7.59 -6.76
CA ILE A 232 -6.16 -8.93 -6.43
C ILE A 232 -7.25 -9.72 -5.69
N GLY A 233 -7.98 -9.09 -4.77
CA GLY A 233 -9.10 -9.71 -4.06
C GLY A 233 -10.25 -10.11 -5.00
N GLN A 234 -10.62 -9.24 -5.94
CA GLN A 234 -11.61 -9.52 -6.98
C GLN A 234 -11.17 -10.72 -7.83
N ALA A 235 -9.93 -10.74 -8.29
CA ALA A 235 -9.39 -11.82 -9.09
C ALA A 235 -9.34 -13.16 -8.32
N ALA A 236 -8.99 -13.11 -7.02
CA ALA A 236 -8.98 -14.28 -6.16
C ALA A 236 -10.40 -14.87 -6.00
N GLY A 237 -11.40 -14.01 -5.80
CA GLY A 237 -12.80 -14.42 -5.74
C GLY A 237 -13.29 -15.04 -7.04
N ALA A 238 -13.00 -14.41 -8.19
CA ALA A 238 -13.34 -14.94 -9.52
C ALA A 238 -12.68 -16.31 -9.76
N LEU A 239 -11.39 -16.44 -9.46
CA LEU A 239 -10.66 -17.69 -9.61
C LEU A 239 -11.22 -18.81 -8.71
N ALA A 240 -11.50 -18.49 -7.45
CA ALA A 240 -12.07 -19.47 -6.51
C ALA A 240 -13.47 -19.96 -6.95
N ALA A 241 -14.32 -19.04 -7.40
CA ALA A 241 -15.65 -19.38 -7.90
C ALA A 241 -15.59 -20.28 -9.14
N LEU A 242 -14.71 -19.99 -10.10
CA LEU A 242 -14.52 -20.80 -11.29
C LEU A 242 -13.98 -22.18 -10.97
N ALA A 243 -12.95 -22.27 -10.10
CA ALA A 243 -12.39 -23.55 -9.67
C ALA A 243 -13.43 -24.44 -8.98
N ALA A 244 -14.22 -23.85 -8.07
CA ALA A 244 -15.28 -24.56 -7.37
C ALA A 244 -16.39 -25.03 -8.33
N ALA A 245 -16.81 -24.20 -9.29
CA ALA A 245 -17.83 -24.56 -10.27
C ALA A 245 -17.38 -25.68 -11.21
N ASP A 246 -16.10 -25.72 -11.58
CA ASP A 246 -15.53 -26.73 -12.46
C ASP A 246 -15.06 -27.98 -11.70
N GLY A 247 -15.00 -27.95 -10.35
CA GLY A 247 -14.46 -29.04 -9.54
C GLY A 247 -13.00 -29.32 -9.80
N CYS A 248 -12.20 -28.28 -10.09
CA CYS A 248 -10.77 -28.39 -10.43
C CYS A 248 -9.89 -27.54 -9.49
N GLU A 249 -8.58 -27.75 -9.57
CA GLU A 249 -7.61 -26.94 -8.86
C GLU A 249 -7.57 -25.50 -9.41
N PRO A 250 -7.36 -24.48 -8.56
CA PRO A 250 -7.27 -23.09 -9.02
C PRO A 250 -6.21 -22.88 -10.11
N SER A 251 -5.12 -23.64 -10.08
CA SER A 251 -4.06 -23.59 -11.09
C SER A 251 -4.46 -24.14 -12.47
N GLU A 252 -5.52 -24.94 -12.53
CA GLU A 252 -6.04 -25.53 -13.76
C GLU A 252 -7.07 -24.64 -14.48
N VAL A 253 -7.59 -23.62 -13.79
CA VAL A 253 -8.54 -22.68 -14.37
C VAL A 253 -7.85 -21.86 -15.47
N PRO A 254 -8.34 -21.87 -16.71
CA PRO A 254 -7.76 -21.07 -17.77
C PRO A 254 -7.82 -19.57 -17.43
N VAL A 255 -6.66 -18.89 -17.46
CA VAL A 255 -6.57 -17.48 -17.10
C VAL A 255 -7.56 -16.59 -17.84
N ARG A 256 -7.88 -16.91 -19.10
CA ARG A 256 -8.84 -16.17 -19.91
C ARG A 256 -10.23 -16.13 -19.31
N ARG A 257 -10.66 -17.19 -18.65
CA ARG A 257 -11.96 -17.22 -17.96
C ARG A 257 -11.97 -16.26 -16.76
N VAL A 258 -10.89 -16.22 -15.99
CA VAL A 258 -10.75 -15.26 -14.88
C VAL A 258 -10.77 -13.83 -15.42
N GLN A 259 -10.04 -13.57 -16.51
CA GLN A 259 -9.98 -12.26 -17.17
C GLN A 259 -11.35 -11.82 -17.70
N GLU A 260 -12.14 -12.73 -18.26
CA GLU A 260 -13.50 -12.41 -18.71
C GLU A 260 -14.40 -11.99 -17.56
N VAL A 261 -14.38 -12.72 -16.43
CA VAL A 261 -15.15 -12.35 -15.23
C VAL A 261 -14.75 -10.94 -14.73
N ILE A 262 -13.46 -10.65 -14.69
CA ILE A 262 -12.95 -9.33 -14.28
C ILE A 262 -13.45 -8.23 -15.22
N LEU A 263 -13.37 -8.45 -16.53
CA LEU A 263 -13.82 -7.48 -17.53
C LEU A 263 -15.34 -7.30 -17.53
N ASP A 264 -16.10 -8.36 -17.28
CA ASP A 264 -17.56 -8.29 -17.20
C ASP A 264 -18.04 -7.50 -15.99
N ASP A 265 -17.27 -7.53 -14.92
CA ASP A 265 -17.49 -6.73 -13.71
C ASP A 265 -16.86 -5.32 -13.77
N GLY A 266 -16.40 -4.90 -14.95
CA GLY A 266 -15.85 -3.55 -15.19
C GLY A 266 -14.40 -3.35 -14.75
N GLY A 267 -13.67 -4.43 -14.45
CA GLY A 267 -12.27 -4.38 -14.05
C GLY A 267 -11.31 -4.16 -15.21
N TYR A 268 -10.05 -3.92 -14.86
CA TYR A 268 -8.93 -3.70 -15.78
C TYR A 268 -7.97 -4.88 -15.74
N LEU A 269 -7.42 -5.24 -16.90
CA LEU A 269 -6.32 -6.20 -17.00
C LEU A 269 -4.99 -5.49 -17.27
N LEU A 270 -5.01 -4.47 -18.10
CA LEU A 270 -3.86 -3.69 -18.53
C LEU A 270 -4.11 -2.19 -18.37
N PRO A 271 -3.09 -1.41 -18.00
CA PRO A 271 -3.22 0.00 -17.61
C PRO A 271 -3.20 0.96 -18.82
N TYR A 272 -3.90 0.66 -19.90
CA TYR A 272 -3.91 1.51 -21.08
C TYR A 272 -4.76 2.77 -20.90
N LEU A 273 -4.19 3.93 -21.21
CA LEU A 273 -4.84 5.24 -21.11
C LEU A 273 -5.49 5.74 -22.41
N ASP A 274 -5.16 5.10 -23.55
CA ASP A 274 -5.68 5.51 -24.88
C ASP A 274 -7.20 5.40 -25.00
N MET A 275 -7.80 4.55 -24.18
CA MET A 275 -9.22 4.27 -24.27
C MET A 275 -9.84 4.26 -22.88
N PRO A 276 -10.80 5.16 -22.60
CA PRO A 276 -11.48 5.16 -21.31
C PRO A 276 -12.37 3.92 -21.14
N SER A 277 -12.59 3.50 -19.91
CA SER A 277 -13.43 2.32 -19.61
C SER A 277 -14.89 2.45 -20.06
N THR A 278 -15.32 3.67 -20.35
CA THR A 278 -16.66 3.97 -20.90
C THR A 278 -16.76 3.75 -22.40
N ASP A 279 -15.64 3.58 -23.10
CA ASP A 279 -15.68 3.29 -24.54
C ASP A 279 -16.20 1.86 -24.78
N PRO A 280 -17.17 1.64 -25.66
CA PRO A 280 -17.73 0.31 -25.94
C PRO A 280 -16.70 -0.71 -26.45
N ARG A 281 -15.56 -0.25 -26.95
CA ARG A 281 -14.45 -1.10 -27.43
C ARG A 281 -13.46 -1.45 -26.31
N PHE A 282 -13.59 -0.88 -25.11
CA PHE A 282 -12.65 -1.06 -24.01
C PHE A 282 -12.36 -2.53 -23.70
N LYS A 283 -13.41 -3.36 -23.55
CA LYS A 283 -13.24 -4.80 -23.29
C LYS A 283 -12.46 -5.51 -24.43
N ALA A 284 -12.74 -5.16 -25.68
CA ALA A 284 -12.04 -5.74 -26.82
C ALA A 284 -10.55 -5.35 -26.81
N MET A 285 -10.22 -4.10 -26.49
CA MET A 285 -8.84 -3.64 -26.36
C MET A 285 -8.11 -4.41 -25.26
N GLN A 286 -8.71 -4.56 -24.07
CA GLN A 286 -8.14 -5.32 -22.97
C GLN A 286 -7.87 -6.79 -23.35
N ARG A 287 -8.83 -7.44 -24.02
CA ARG A 287 -8.69 -8.81 -24.54
C ARG A 287 -7.53 -8.94 -25.53
N ILE A 288 -7.44 -8.04 -26.51
CA ILE A 288 -6.36 -8.07 -27.50
C ILE A 288 -5.02 -7.79 -26.83
N GLY A 289 -4.96 -6.83 -25.92
CA GLY A 289 -3.74 -6.49 -25.18
C GLY A 289 -3.14 -7.70 -24.47
N VAL A 290 -3.93 -8.46 -23.72
CA VAL A 290 -3.43 -9.65 -23.01
C VAL A 290 -3.11 -10.83 -23.92
N THR A 291 -3.43 -10.81 -25.21
CA THR A 291 -2.95 -11.84 -26.16
C THR A 291 -1.48 -11.67 -26.52
N GLY A 292 -0.94 -10.45 -26.37
CA GLY A 292 0.39 -10.08 -26.83
C GLY A 292 0.52 -9.84 -28.32
N ILE A 293 -0.60 -9.82 -29.06
CA ILE A 293 -0.62 -9.40 -30.49
C ILE A 293 -0.23 -7.93 -30.60
N LEU A 294 -0.78 -7.11 -29.72
CA LEU A 294 -0.39 -5.72 -29.55
C LEU A 294 0.25 -5.54 -28.18
N ARG A 295 1.36 -4.82 -28.14
CA ARG A 295 2.10 -4.58 -26.92
C ARG A 295 2.00 -3.11 -26.51
N GLY A 296 1.66 -2.87 -25.27
CA GLY A 296 1.66 -1.53 -24.71
C GLY A 296 3.06 -0.96 -24.55
N ARG A 297 3.10 0.35 -24.40
CA ARG A 297 4.30 1.12 -24.07
C ARG A 297 4.06 1.91 -22.79
N GLY A 298 4.90 1.70 -21.79
CA GLY A 298 4.88 2.44 -20.53
C GLY A 298 5.88 3.57 -20.51
N ALA A 299 5.54 4.66 -19.82
CA ALA A 299 6.45 5.76 -19.49
C ALA A 299 6.21 6.26 -18.08
N ASN A 300 7.28 6.70 -17.41
CA ASN A 300 7.19 7.34 -16.11
C ASN A 300 7.04 8.85 -16.31
N VAL A 301 5.94 9.42 -15.81
CA VAL A 301 5.65 10.85 -15.91
C VAL A 301 5.34 11.38 -14.50
N GLY A 302 6.37 11.80 -13.79
CA GLY A 302 6.23 12.27 -12.41
C GLY A 302 5.69 11.18 -11.48
N TRP A 303 4.58 11.48 -10.82
CA TRP A 303 3.86 10.53 -9.95
C TRP A 303 2.80 9.70 -10.71
N SER A 304 2.56 10.04 -11.95
CA SER A 304 1.59 9.35 -12.81
C SER A 304 2.33 8.56 -13.86
N ASN A 305 2.34 7.27 -13.72
CA ASN A 305 2.84 6.40 -14.76
C ASN A 305 1.79 6.34 -15.87
N GLN A 306 2.24 6.29 -17.11
CA GLN A 306 1.36 6.28 -18.27
C GLN A 306 1.70 5.10 -19.14
N THR A 307 0.67 4.39 -19.59
CA THR A 307 0.80 3.27 -20.50
C THR A 307 -0.19 3.42 -21.62
N TRP A 308 0.30 3.26 -22.83
CA TRP A 308 -0.48 3.33 -24.06
C TRP A 308 -0.41 2.01 -24.82
N PHE A 309 -1.42 1.80 -25.61
CA PHE A 309 -1.57 0.67 -26.50
C PHE A 309 -0.77 0.82 -27.79
#